data_113981386577a9e6facfc64b52337f74
#
_entry.id   113981386577a9e6facfc64b52337f74
#
_cell.length_a   1.000
_cell.length_b   1.000
_cell.length_c   1.000
_cell.angle_alpha   90.00
_cell.angle_beta   90.00
_cell.angle_gamma   90.00
#
_symmetry.space_group_name_H-M   'P 1'
#
loop_
_entity.id
_entity.type
_entity.pdbx_description
1 polymer ?
#
loop_
_entity_poly.entity_id
_entity_poly.type
_entity_poly.pdbx_seq_one_letter_code
_entity_poly.pdbx_strand_id
1 'polypeptide(L)'
;MLKDNALIWCLKQKRGIRITEPNQNLTKAYLKKATSALNTMTATLQINEADWTATTAYYARYFALYALLMKIGVKSEIHECTINMAQLLANHGIIHQSIVNEISEAKQERIDTQYYVTTEQNPKETRKNAEKARKFVLEIEQTTENITPEQIDIIRTLLKEARKETKK
;
A
#
# COMPACT_ATOMS: atom_id res chain seq x y z
N MET A 1 -15.53 9.13 15.26
CA MET A 1 -16.48 8.44 14.35
C MET A 1 -15.94 8.52 12.93
N LEU A 2 -15.59 7.39 12.35
CA LEU A 2 -15.11 7.32 10.96
C LEU A 2 -16.29 7.63 10.01
N LYS A 3 -16.25 8.80 9.37
CA LYS A 3 -17.27 9.22 8.37
C LYS A 3 -16.85 8.88 6.92
N ASP A 4 -15.79 8.09 6.74
CA ASP A 4 -15.27 7.74 5.42
C ASP A 4 -16.09 6.59 4.82
N ASN A 5 -16.94 6.92 3.85
CA ASN A 5 -17.81 5.97 3.16
C ASN A 5 -17.01 4.86 2.43
N ALA A 6 -15.82 5.16 1.92
CA ALA A 6 -14.97 4.20 1.24
C ALA A 6 -14.41 3.15 2.21
N LEU A 7 -13.97 3.58 3.39
CA LEU A 7 -13.49 2.69 4.43
C LEU A 7 -14.63 1.83 5.00
N ILE A 8 -15.82 2.42 5.20
CA ILE A 8 -17.02 1.71 5.64
C ILE A 8 -17.42 0.64 4.62
N TRP A 9 -17.37 0.96 3.34
CA TRP A 9 -17.59 -0.03 2.28
C TRP A 9 -16.61 -1.19 2.37
N CYS A 10 -15.32 -0.90 2.55
CA CYS A 10 -14.28 -1.91 2.71
C CYS A 10 -14.48 -2.83 3.92
N LEU A 11 -15.00 -2.30 5.03
CA LEU A 11 -15.31 -3.09 6.23
C LEU A 11 -16.49 -4.06 6.02
N LYS A 12 -17.39 -3.77 5.08
CA LYS A 12 -18.52 -4.63 4.71
C LYS A 12 -18.16 -5.75 3.75
N GLN A 13 -17.05 -5.62 3.01
CA GLN A 13 -16.65 -6.62 2.03
C GLN A 13 -16.05 -7.85 2.69
N LYS A 14 -16.40 -9.06 2.20
CA LYS A 14 -15.87 -10.35 2.70
C LYS A 14 -14.34 -10.41 2.62
N ARG A 15 -13.74 -9.83 1.56
CA ARG A 15 -12.29 -9.80 1.31
C ARG A 15 -11.69 -8.39 1.52
N GLY A 16 -12.47 -7.47 2.07
CA GLY A 16 -12.05 -6.12 2.41
C GLY A 16 -11.21 -6.07 3.69
N ILE A 17 -11.45 -5.04 4.51
CA ILE A 17 -10.69 -4.83 5.75
C ILE A 17 -11.15 -5.80 6.83
N ARG A 18 -10.21 -6.57 7.36
CA ARG A 18 -10.40 -7.49 8.49
C ARG A 18 -9.37 -7.21 9.56
N ILE A 19 -9.83 -7.10 10.81
CA ILE A 19 -8.95 -6.97 11.97
C ILE A 19 -8.52 -8.38 12.36
N THR A 20 -7.21 -8.59 12.40
CA THR A 20 -6.54 -9.84 12.79
C THR A 20 -5.55 -9.57 13.91
N GLU A 21 -4.84 -10.57 14.39
CA GLU A 21 -3.71 -10.33 15.28
C GLU A 21 -2.51 -9.78 14.49
N PRO A 22 -1.75 -8.83 15.08
CA PRO A 22 -0.46 -8.40 14.55
C PRO A 22 0.45 -9.61 14.28
N ASN A 23 1.10 -9.63 13.10
CA ASN A 23 1.87 -10.79 12.68
C ASN A 23 3.24 -10.39 12.14
N GLN A 24 4.25 -10.51 13.00
CA GLN A 24 5.63 -10.14 12.67
C GLN A 24 6.23 -10.98 11.52
N ASN A 25 5.87 -12.27 11.42
CA ASN A 25 6.37 -13.13 10.36
C ASN A 25 5.81 -12.71 8.99
N LEU A 26 4.51 -12.38 8.92
CA LEU A 26 3.90 -11.83 7.71
C LEU A 26 4.44 -10.45 7.38
N THR A 27 4.68 -9.58 8.37
CA THR A 27 5.34 -8.29 8.17
C THR A 27 6.67 -8.46 7.45
N LYS A 28 7.56 -9.31 7.97
CA LYS A 28 8.87 -9.60 7.34
C LYS A 28 8.72 -10.23 5.95
N ALA A 29 7.76 -11.14 5.78
CA ALA A 29 7.52 -11.78 4.48
C ALA A 29 7.07 -10.78 3.41
N TYR A 30 6.22 -9.81 3.75
CA TYR A 30 5.80 -8.78 2.81
C TYR A 30 6.87 -7.73 2.54
N LEU A 31 7.71 -7.36 3.50
CA LEU A 31 8.92 -6.55 3.25
C LEU A 31 9.86 -7.26 2.27
N LYS A 32 10.09 -8.56 2.46
CA LYS A 32 10.87 -9.36 1.50
C LYS A 32 10.24 -9.38 0.09
N LYS A 33 8.90 -9.45 -0.01
CA LYS A 33 8.20 -9.33 -1.30
C LYS A 33 8.38 -7.94 -1.92
N ALA A 34 8.34 -6.87 -1.12
CA ALA A 34 8.60 -5.52 -1.60
C ALA A 34 10.01 -5.40 -2.19
N THR A 35 11.03 -5.92 -1.47
CA THR A 35 12.42 -5.97 -1.96
C THR A 35 12.55 -6.78 -3.25
N SER A 36 11.89 -7.95 -3.34
CA SER A 36 11.87 -8.77 -4.56
C SER A 36 11.26 -8.02 -5.75
N ALA A 37 10.16 -7.29 -5.52
CA ALA A 37 9.54 -6.45 -6.55
C ALA A 37 10.46 -5.30 -6.98
N LEU A 38 11.20 -4.66 -6.07
CA LEU A 38 12.22 -3.64 -6.41
C LEU A 38 13.35 -4.23 -7.25
N ASN A 39 13.80 -5.45 -6.96
CA ASN A 39 14.83 -6.12 -7.76
C ASN A 39 14.33 -6.41 -9.19
N THR A 40 13.10 -6.90 -9.31
CA THR A 40 12.45 -7.11 -10.62
C THR A 40 12.27 -5.79 -11.37
N MET A 41 11.82 -4.73 -10.69
CA MET A 41 11.72 -3.39 -11.25
C MET A 41 13.08 -2.90 -11.80
N THR A 42 14.15 -3.15 -11.07
CA THR A 42 15.51 -2.75 -11.50
C THR A 42 15.92 -3.53 -12.76
N ALA A 43 15.65 -4.83 -12.83
CA ALA A 43 15.97 -5.65 -13.99
C ALA A 43 15.16 -5.21 -15.23
N THR A 44 13.86 -4.99 -15.08
CA THR A 44 13.00 -4.53 -16.19
C THR A 44 13.36 -3.13 -16.67
N LEU A 45 13.77 -2.24 -15.76
CA LEU A 45 14.28 -0.91 -16.10
C LEU A 45 15.58 -0.98 -16.94
N GLN A 46 16.48 -1.91 -16.60
CA GLN A 46 17.75 -2.09 -17.33
C GLN A 46 17.57 -2.58 -18.76
N ILE A 47 16.54 -3.38 -19.02
CA ILE A 47 16.21 -3.87 -20.37
C ILE A 47 15.16 -2.99 -21.08
N ASN A 48 14.84 -1.82 -20.52
CA ASN A 48 13.89 -0.83 -21.05
C ASN A 48 12.44 -1.36 -21.21
N GLU A 49 12.02 -2.29 -20.37
CA GLU A 49 10.64 -2.78 -20.29
C GLU A 49 9.80 -1.90 -19.38
N ALA A 50 9.32 -0.77 -19.90
CA ALA A 50 8.67 0.29 -19.12
C ALA A 50 7.38 -0.18 -18.42
N ASP A 51 6.53 -0.95 -19.11
CA ASP A 51 5.26 -1.44 -18.57
C ASP A 51 5.47 -2.39 -17.38
N TRP A 52 6.46 -3.29 -17.51
CA TRP A 52 6.84 -4.18 -16.42
C TRP A 52 7.53 -3.46 -15.29
N THR A 53 8.27 -2.39 -15.58
CA THR A 53 8.87 -1.52 -14.58
C THR A 53 7.79 -0.80 -13.75
N ALA A 54 6.77 -0.22 -14.40
CA ALA A 54 5.64 0.41 -13.73
C ALA A 54 4.84 -0.60 -12.88
N THR A 55 4.59 -1.78 -13.44
CA THR A 55 3.88 -2.86 -12.74
C THR A 55 4.62 -3.30 -11.47
N THR A 56 5.91 -3.56 -11.57
CA THR A 56 6.71 -4.03 -10.43
C THR A 56 6.98 -2.92 -9.42
N ALA A 57 7.11 -1.67 -9.85
CA ALA A 57 7.17 -0.48 -8.99
C ALA A 57 5.89 -0.32 -8.14
N TYR A 58 4.72 -0.54 -8.74
CA TYR A 58 3.45 -0.56 -8.00
C TYR A 58 3.42 -1.68 -6.96
N TYR A 59 3.77 -2.92 -7.34
CA TYR A 59 3.77 -4.04 -6.39
C TYR A 59 4.79 -3.89 -5.26
N ALA A 60 5.93 -3.25 -5.50
CA ALA A 60 6.89 -2.95 -4.44
C ALA A 60 6.26 -2.04 -3.37
N ARG A 61 5.59 -0.96 -3.80
CA ARG A 61 4.86 -0.06 -2.91
C ARG A 61 3.72 -0.77 -2.18
N TYR A 62 2.93 -1.55 -2.92
CA TYR A 62 1.79 -2.29 -2.37
C TYR A 62 2.22 -3.28 -1.28
N PHE A 63 3.27 -4.07 -1.51
CA PHE A 63 3.76 -5.05 -0.54
C PHE A 63 4.39 -4.38 0.68
N ALA A 64 5.09 -3.25 0.53
CA ALA A 64 5.59 -2.49 1.67
C ALA A 64 4.43 -1.98 2.55
N LEU A 65 3.42 -1.35 1.94
CA LEU A 65 2.24 -0.90 2.67
C LEU A 65 1.51 -2.08 3.34
N TYR A 66 1.40 -3.21 2.65
CA TYR A 66 0.76 -4.39 3.20
C TYR A 66 1.54 -4.97 4.39
N ALA A 67 2.87 -4.87 4.40
CA ALA A 67 3.70 -5.23 5.55
C ALA A 67 3.35 -4.38 6.79
N LEU A 68 3.17 -3.07 6.63
CA LEU A 68 2.73 -2.17 7.70
C LEU A 68 1.34 -2.58 8.22
N LEU A 69 0.42 -2.95 7.32
CA LEU A 69 -0.90 -3.45 7.74
C LEU A 69 -0.79 -4.76 8.55
N MET A 70 0.10 -5.68 8.18
CA MET A 70 0.33 -6.91 8.96
C MET A 70 0.92 -6.61 10.34
N LYS A 71 1.78 -5.60 10.46
CA LYS A 71 2.32 -5.10 11.73
C LYS A 71 1.20 -4.56 12.64
N ILE A 72 0.22 -3.87 12.07
CA ILE A 72 -0.95 -3.32 12.78
C ILE A 72 -1.97 -4.42 13.13
N GLY A 73 -1.94 -5.54 12.43
CA GLY A 73 -2.95 -6.60 12.53
C GLY A 73 -4.21 -6.28 11.71
N VAL A 74 -4.01 -5.80 10.50
CA VAL A 74 -5.08 -5.54 9.53
C VAL A 74 -4.78 -6.29 8.24
N LYS A 75 -5.77 -7.03 7.74
CA LYS A 75 -5.71 -7.74 6.47
C LYS A 75 -6.70 -7.14 5.48
N SER A 76 -6.28 -6.95 4.23
CA SER A 76 -7.13 -6.54 3.11
C SER A 76 -6.70 -7.28 1.85
N GLU A 77 -7.64 -7.83 1.10
CA GLU A 77 -7.37 -8.54 -0.17
C GLU A 77 -7.91 -7.74 -1.38
N ILE A 78 -8.49 -6.57 -1.13
CA ILE A 78 -8.93 -5.63 -2.16
C ILE A 78 -7.94 -4.47 -2.19
N HIS A 79 -7.30 -4.24 -3.34
CA HIS A 79 -6.26 -3.21 -3.49
C HIS A 79 -6.75 -1.83 -3.09
N GLU A 80 -7.97 -1.47 -3.47
CA GLU A 80 -8.60 -0.20 -3.08
C GLU A 80 -8.72 -0.06 -1.57
N CYS A 81 -9.11 -1.13 -0.88
CA CYS A 81 -9.25 -1.12 0.57
C CYS A 81 -7.89 -1.00 1.28
N THR A 82 -6.82 -1.50 0.68
CA THR A 82 -5.45 -1.29 1.18
C THR A 82 -5.05 0.19 1.06
N ILE A 83 -5.41 0.86 -0.03
CA ILE A 83 -5.16 2.30 -0.22
C ILE A 83 -6.01 3.14 0.74
N ASN A 84 -7.28 2.78 0.94
CA ASN A 84 -8.14 3.45 1.93
C ASN A 84 -7.62 3.28 3.36
N MET A 85 -6.97 2.15 3.68
CA MET A 85 -6.23 2.01 4.94
C MET A 85 -5.03 2.96 5.02
N ALA A 86 -4.30 3.17 3.92
CA ALA A 86 -3.22 4.17 3.90
C ALA A 86 -3.76 5.57 4.20
N GLN A 87 -4.92 5.94 3.65
CA GLN A 87 -5.56 7.22 3.97
C GLN A 87 -5.90 7.34 5.46
N LEU A 88 -6.41 6.28 6.08
CA LEU A 88 -6.65 6.26 7.53
C LEU A 88 -5.34 6.48 8.31
N LEU A 89 -4.26 5.82 7.93
CA LEU A 89 -2.95 5.97 8.56
C LEU A 89 -2.40 7.40 8.41
N ALA A 90 -2.57 8.01 7.24
CA ALA A 90 -2.17 9.40 6.99
C ALA A 90 -2.98 10.39 7.84
N ASN A 91 -4.29 10.21 7.94
CA ASN A 91 -5.17 11.05 8.76
C ASN A 91 -4.80 11.01 10.26
N HIS A 92 -4.09 9.98 10.70
CA HIS A 92 -3.60 9.82 12.07
C HIS A 92 -2.08 10.06 12.21
N GLY A 93 -1.43 10.62 11.18
CA GLY A 93 -0.02 11.02 11.22
C GLY A 93 0.97 9.85 11.30
N ILE A 94 0.56 8.63 10.95
CA ILE A 94 1.42 7.44 10.93
C ILE A 94 2.28 7.41 9.66
N ILE A 95 1.69 7.81 8.53
CA ILE A 95 2.38 8.02 7.27
C ILE A 95 2.08 9.42 6.73
N HIS A 96 2.89 9.89 5.80
CA HIS A 96 2.63 11.18 5.16
C HIS A 96 1.57 11.06 4.05
N GLN A 97 0.79 12.13 3.79
CA GLN A 97 -0.24 12.14 2.74
C GLN A 97 0.35 11.87 1.34
N SER A 98 1.59 12.25 1.09
CA SER A 98 2.28 11.97 -0.17
C SER A 98 2.38 10.47 -0.49
N ILE A 99 2.46 9.60 0.52
CA ILE A 99 2.45 8.15 0.38
C ILE A 99 1.13 7.67 -0.23
N VAL A 100 0.00 8.20 0.25
CA VAL A 100 -1.34 7.86 -0.27
C VAL A 100 -1.49 8.30 -1.72
N ASN A 101 -1.05 9.52 -2.02
CA ASN A 101 -1.10 10.06 -3.38
C ASN A 101 -0.25 9.20 -4.32
N GLU A 102 0.99 8.88 -3.91
CA GLU A 102 1.94 8.13 -4.72
C GLU A 102 1.46 6.70 -5.03
N ILE A 103 0.89 5.98 -4.05
CA ILE A 103 0.38 4.62 -4.33
C ILE A 103 -0.88 4.64 -5.20
N SER A 104 -1.71 5.68 -5.09
CA SER A 104 -2.88 5.87 -5.93
C SER A 104 -2.49 6.15 -7.38
N GLU A 105 -1.52 7.04 -7.59
CA GLU A 105 -0.94 7.32 -8.91
C GLU A 105 -0.29 6.08 -9.52
N ALA A 106 0.52 5.35 -8.76
CA ALA A 106 1.18 4.14 -9.21
C ALA A 106 0.19 3.02 -9.57
N LYS A 107 -0.93 2.91 -8.85
CA LYS A 107 -2.02 1.99 -9.19
C LYS A 107 -2.62 2.34 -10.55
N GLN A 108 -2.90 3.63 -10.78
CA GLN A 108 -3.48 4.09 -12.04
C GLN A 108 -2.50 3.86 -13.20
N GLU A 109 -1.23 4.23 -13.04
CA GLU A 109 -0.18 3.99 -14.04
C GLU A 109 -0.08 2.50 -14.40
N ARG A 110 -0.10 1.60 -13.40
CA ARG A 110 -0.12 0.16 -13.66
C ARG A 110 -1.35 -0.28 -14.48
N ILE A 111 -2.53 0.26 -14.18
CA ILE A 111 -3.77 -0.05 -14.90
C ILE A 111 -3.63 0.42 -16.34
N ASP A 112 -3.18 1.64 -16.54
CA ASP A 112 -3.03 2.25 -17.86
C ASP A 112 -2.04 1.48 -18.73
N THR A 113 -0.90 1.09 -18.17
CA THR A 113 0.12 0.31 -18.91
C THR A 113 -0.30 -1.12 -19.22
N GLN A 114 -1.12 -1.75 -18.39
CA GLN A 114 -1.55 -3.14 -18.61
C GLN A 114 -2.73 -3.28 -19.57
N TYR A 115 -3.60 -2.29 -19.64
CA TYR A 115 -4.86 -2.40 -20.38
C TYR A 115 -4.94 -1.50 -21.62
N TYR A 116 -4.07 -0.49 -21.72
CA TYR A 116 -4.10 0.47 -22.82
C TYR A 116 -2.76 0.48 -23.58
N VAL A 117 -2.80 0.13 -24.86
CA VAL A 117 -1.62 0.02 -25.75
C VAL A 117 -1.15 1.38 -26.30
N THR A 118 -1.67 2.49 -25.80
CA THR A 118 -1.66 3.78 -26.49
C THR A 118 -0.56 4.76 -26.08
N THR A 119 0.30 4.45 -25.12
CA THR A 119 1.28 5.42 -24.63
C THR A 119 2.70 4.88 -24.72
N GLU A 120 3.53 5.45 -25.60
CA GLU A 120 4.98 5.30 -25.48
C GLU A 120 5.42 5.88 -24.12
N GLN A 121 5.91 5.02 -23.26
CA GLN A 121 6.42 5.41 -21.94
C GLN A 121 7.70 6.26 -22.12
N ASN A 122 7.72 7.42 -21.46
CA ASN A 122 8.91 8.26 -21.44
C ASN A 122 9.99 7.64 -20.53
N PRO A 123 11.18 7.25 -21.05
CA PRO A 123 12.22 6.60 -20.25
C PRO A 123 12.67 7.40 -19.02
N LYS A 124 12.63 8.74 -19.09
CA LYS A 124 12.97 9.60 -17.94
C LYS A 124 11.93 9.49 -16.83
N GLU A 125 10.65 9.45 -17.19
CA GLU A 125 9.56 9.29 -16.24
C GLU A 125 9.56 7.90 -15.61
N THR A 126 9.82 6.86 -16.39
CA THR A 126 9.98 5.49 -15.91
C THR A 126 11.10 5.39 -14.86
N ARG A 127 12.26 6.00 -15.12
CA ARG A 127 13.37 6.06 -14.14
C ARG A 127 12.99 6.81 -12.87
N LYS A 128 12.35 7.97 -13.02
CA LYS A 128 11.88 8.79 -11.89
C LYS A 128 10.86 8.02 -11.03
N ASN A 129 9.94 7.29 -11.66
CA ASN A 129 8.97 6.45 -10.94
C ASN A 129 9.67 5.31 -10.19
N ALA A 130 10.68 4.66 -10.79
CA ALA A 130 11.47 3.63 -10.11
C ALA A 130 12.23 4.18 -8.89
N GLU A 131 12.81 5.39 -8.98
CA GLU A 131 13.45 6.05 -7.83
C GLU A 131 12.46 6.38 -6.72
N LYS A 132 11.28 6.89 -7.06
CA LYS A 132 10.19 7.11 -6.09
C LYS A 132 9.78 5.81 -5.41
N ALA A 133 9.66 4.71 -6.15
CA ALA A 133 9.30 3.43 -5.56
C ALA A 133 10.30 2.94 -4.49
N ARG A 134 11.60 3.14 -4.71
CA ARG A 134 12.62 2.81 -3.71
C ARG A 134 12.48 3.65 -2.45
N LYS A 135 12.27 4.97 -2.59
CA LYS A 135 12.06 5.88 -1.46
C LYS A 135 10.82 5.53 -0.68
N PHE A 136 9.71 5.25 -1.38
CA PHE A 136 8.46 4.82 -0.77
C PHE A 136 8.65 3.56 0.08
N VAL A 137 9.28 2.52 -0.48
CA VAL A 137 9.49 1.26 0.25
C VAL A 137 10.34 1.50 1.49
N LEU A 138 11.41 2.29 1.40
CA LEU A 138 12.27 2.63 2.54
C LEU A 138 11.50 3.39 3.62
N GLU A 139 10.68 4.38 3.25
CA GLU A 139 9.87 5.16 4.20
C GLU A 139 8.86 4.29 4.93
N ILE A 140 8.17 3.39 4.22
CA ILE A 140 7.20 2.48 4.84
C ILE A 140 7.90 1.41 5.70
N GLU A 141 9.08 0.93 5.31
CA GLU A 141 9.89 0.03 6.14
C GLU A 141 10.27 0.68 7.45
N GLN A 142 10.79 1.91 7.42
CA GLN A 142 11.10 2.70 8.61
C GLN A 142 9.87 2.95 9.48
N THR A 143 8.73 3.29 8.87
CA THR A 143 7.46 3.45 9.61
C THR A 143 7.05 2.15 10.27
N THR A 144 7.19 1.02 9.57
CA THR A 144 6.84 -0.32 10.09
C THR A 144 7.71 -0.71 11.28
N GLU A 145 8.98 -0.29 11.31
CA GLU A 145 9.88 -0.52 12.43
C GLU A 145 9.55 0.37 13.63
N ASN A 146 9.19 1.63 13.39
CA ASN A 146 9.04 2.67 14.41
C ASN A 146 7.61 2.87 14.93
N ILE A 147 6.59 2.26 14.30
CA ILE A 147 5.20 2.40 14.74
C ILE A 147 5.04 1.89 16.19
N THR A 148 4.44 2.73 17.04
CA THR A 148 4.31 2.43 18.47
C THR A 148 3.07 1.57 18.75
N PRO A 149 3.06 0.83 19.89
CA PRO A 149 1.87 0.09 20.33
C PRO A 149 0.62 0.99 20.48
N GLU A 150 0.79 2.23 20.95
CA GLU A 150 -0.28 3.19 21.11
C GLU A 150 -0.90 3.58 19.76
N GLN A 151 -0.07 3.82 18.75
CA GLN A 151 -0.54 4.12 17.39
C GLN A 151 -1.31 2.93 16.80
N ILE A 152 -0.81 1.72 17.01
CA ILE A 152 -1.48 0.48 16.58
C ILE A 152 -2.85 0.37 17.26
N ASP A 153 -2.93 0.59 18.54
CA ASP A 153 -4.17 0.49 19.33
C ASP A 153 -5.21 1.53 18.89
N ILE A 154 -4.80 2.75 18.60
CA ILE A 154 -5.69 3.80 18.06
C ILE A 154 -6.34 3.32 16.77
N ILE A 155 -5.56 2.88 15.80
CA ILE A 155 -6.08 2.42 14.50
C ILE A 155 -7.01 1.22 14.66
N ARG A 156 -6.61 0.24 15.47
CA ARG A 156 -7.42 -0.96 15.72
C ARG A 156 -8.75 -0.63 16.42
N THR A 157 -8.74 0.30 17.36
CA THR A 157 -9.95 0.76 18.05
C THR A 157 -10.92 1.45 17.09
N LEU A 158 -10.44 2.37 16.28
CA LEU A 158 -11.25 3.05 15.25
C LEU A 158 -11.92 2.06 14.29
N LEU A 159 -11.17 1.06 13.83
CA LEU A 159 -11.71 0.04 12.94
C LEU A 159 -12.75 -0.86 13.63
N LYS A 160 -12.55 -1.20 14.91
CA LYS A 160 -13.51 -1.99 15.71
C LYS A 160 -14.82 -1.23 15.91
N GLU A 161 -14.74 0.06 16.20
CA GLU A 161 -15.91 0.94 16.39
C GLU A 161 -16.69 1.08 15.07
N ALA A 162 -16.00 1.42 13.97
CA ALA A 162 -16.61 1.51 12.66
C ALA A 162 -17.30 0.19 12.23
N ARG A 163 -16.69 -0.96 12.54
CA ARG A 163 -17.27 -2.27 12.25
C ARG A 163 -18.54 -2.57 13.07
N LYS A 164 -18.65 -2.07 14.30
CA LYS A 164 -19.89 -2.21 15.11
C LYS A 164 -21.03 -1.42 14.49
N GLU A 165 -20.74 -0.22 13.97
CA GLU A 165 -21.75 0.63 13.30
C GLU A 165 -22.25 0.01 11.98
N THR A 166 -21.39 -0.74 11.26
CA THR A 166 -21.79 -1.39 10.00
C THR A 166 -22.69 -2.60 10.17
N LYS A 167 -22.85 -3.09 11.41
CA LYS A 167 -23.71 -4.27 11.73
C LYS A 167 -25.08 -3.90 12.28
N LYS A 168 -25.30 -2.61 12.53
CA LYS A 168 -26.62 -2.06 12.90
C LYS A 168 -27.39 -1.63 11.65
#